data_29e188ae439be7dcc6fa3ce64ece6723
#
_entry.id   29e188ae439be7dcc6fa3ce64ece6723
#
_cell.length_a   1.000
_cell.length_b   1.000
_cell.length_c   1.000
_cell.angle_alpha   90.00
_cell.angle_beta   90.00
_cell.angle_gamma   90.00
#
_symmetry.space_group_name_H-M   'P 1'
#
loop_
_entity.id
_entity.type
_entity.pdbx_description
1 polymer ?
#
loop_
_entity_poly.entity_id
_entity_poly.type
_entity_poly.pdbx_seq_one_letter_code
_entity_poly.pdbx_strand_id
1 'polypeptide(L)'
;MRKFLIVLALASVSLTGMAQEEPTLKYSVATNSFWSNWFIQGNFAYSAFYSNEEKHEGYSKSPLKDFRRGLGFSVAIGKWFTPGIGLRTKFNAMDGKSVISTNADANKIKYWNLQEQALLNLSNLLCGYNPTRVWNFIPYAGVGVARNCSYNTYELVGSAGILNTFRVSKRVAINLDLSYNLCGDDFEGMEYAWGRNLDAAHDRWFTAEVGLTLNLGKATWNKVPDVDAIKALSQSQIDALKAQLADANAENDRLKNLLANQPKQVEVPQSVKEFITTPVSVFFNLDKTEIAELKDLVNVQALAKYAIENNNNLLVTGYADSATGSAPHNQVLSEKRAKRVADELVKMGVSEGKISQEAKGGVDILSPISYNRRATVQIVD
;
A
#
# COMPACT_ATOMS: atom_id res chain seq x y z
N MET A 1 6.76 -36.49 -24.12
CA MET A 1 7.14 -35.06 -24.19
C MET A 1 5.95 -34.10 -24.34
N ARG A 2 4.87 -34.41 -25.06
CA ARG A 2 3.69 -33.51 -25.20
C ARG A 2 2.86 -33.33 -23.93
N LYS A 3 2.82 -34.29 -23.00
CA LYS A 3 2.08 -34.20 -21.72
C LYS A 3 2.73 -33.25 -20.72
N PHE A 4 4.05 -33.02 -20.80
CA PHE A 4 4.77 -32.08 -19.97
C PHE A 4 4.50 -30.62 -20.35
N LEU A 5 4.20 -30.33 -21.62
CA LEU A 5 3.89 -28.98 -22.11
C LEU A 5 2.52 -28.46 -21.64
N ILE A 6 1.54 -29.35 -21.46
CA ILE A 6 0.19 -28.99 -20.98
C ILE A 6 0.24 -28.66 -19.48
N VAL A 7 1.02 -29.40 -18.68
CA VAL A 7 1.23 -29.14 -17.26
C VAL A 7 2.04 -27.82 -17.06
N LEU A 8 2.99 -27.54 -17.95
CA LEU A 8 3.72 -26.26 -17.90
C LEU A 8 2.84 -25.06 -18.31
N ALA A 9 1.89 -25.22 -19.23
CA ALA A 9 0.95 -24.18 -19.62
C ALA A 9 -0.07 -23.88 -18.51
N LEU A 10 -0.53 -24.89 -17.80
CA LEU A 10 -1.39 -24.71 -16.60
C LEU A 10 -0.62 -24.13 -15.40
N ALA A 11 0.66 -24.46 -15.24
CA ALA A 11 1.51 -23.85 -14.23
C ALA A 11 1.87 -22.38 -14.53
N SER A 12 1.97 -21.99 -15.82
CA SER A 12 2.23 -20.60 -16.20
C SER A 12 1.04 -19.67 -15.98
N VAL A 13 -0.19 -20.18 -16.03
CA VAL A 13 -1.40 -19.40 -15.70
C VAL A 13 -1.56 -19.21 -14.19
N SER A 14 -1.04 -20.13 -13.37
CA SER A 14 -1.09 -20.00 -11.90
C SER A 14 0.02 -19.13 -11.32
N LEU A 15 1.08 -18.81 -12.09
CA LEU A 15 2.18 -17.93 -11.64
C LEU A 15 1.97 -16.45 -11.92
N THR A 16 0.93 -16.05 -12.67
CA THR A 16 0.52 -14.65 -12.84
C THR A 16 -0.40 -14.14 -11.73
N GLY A 17 -0.57 -14.89 -10.66
CA GLY A 17 -1.16 -14.47 -9.38
C GLY A 17 -0.26 -13.54 -8.57
N MET A 18 0.67 -12.81 -9.19
CA MET A 18 1.27 -11.61 -8.60
C MET A 18 0.14 -10.59 -8.47
N ALA A 19 -0.11 -10.17 -7.25
CA ALA A 19 -1.13 -9.24 -6.85
C ALA A 19 -1.31 -8.12 -7.90
N GLN A 20 -2.22 -8.33 -8.84
CA GLN A 20 -2.65 -7.29 -9.74
C GLN A 20 -3.38 -6.29 -8.86
N GLU A 21 -2.78 -5.11 -8.65
CA GLU A 21 -3.43 -4.05 -7.86
C GLU A 21 -4.85 -3.84 -8.43
N GLU A 22 -5.84 -3.94 -7.56
CA GLU A 22 -7.24 -3.72 -7.97
C GLU A 22 -7.37 -2.36 -8.67
N PRO A 23 -8.06 -2.27 -9.81
CA PRO A 23 -8.29 -1.01 -10.49
C PRO A 23 -8.95 0.00 -9.55
N THR A 24 -8.37 1.20 -9.46
CA THR A 24 -8.87 2.27 -8.60
C THR A 24 -9.14 3.54 -9.41
N LEU A 25 -10.15 4.30 -9.00
CA LEU A 25 -10.45 5.58 -9.60
C LEU A 25 -9.27 6.56 -9.40
N LYS A 26 -8.84 7.21 -10.49
CA LYS A 26 -7.65 8.07 -10.50
C LYS A 26 -7.78 9.28 -9.56
N TYR A 27 -8.96 9.87 -9.46
CA TYR A 27 -9.22 11.12 -8.76
C TYR A 27 -10.06 10.97 -7.50
N SER A 28 -10.58 9.77 -7.21
CA SER A 28 -11.47 9.55 -6.08
C SER A 28 -10.74 8.85 -4.94
N VAL A 29 -10.95 9.37 -3.73
CA VAL A 29 -10.43 8.79 -2.50
C VAL A 29 -11.53 8.69 -1.46
N ALA A 30 -11.44 7.69 -0.59
CA ALA A 30 -12.35 7.55 0.53
C ALA A 30 -12.12 8.68 1.56
N THR A 31 -13.21 9.16 2.14
CA THR A 31 -13.17 10.18 3.19
C THR A 31 -12.42 9.66 4.41
N ASN A 32 -11.53 10.47 4.96
CA ASN A 32 -10.83 10.20 6.19
C ASN A 32 -11.54 10.83 7.40
N SER A 33 -11.22 10.34 8.62
CA SER A 33 -11.73 10.95 9.85
C SER A 33 -11.19 12.38 10.03
N PHE A 34 -11.88 13.17 10.87
CA PHE A 34 -11.48 14.55 11.17
C PHE A 34 -10.04 14.66 11.67
N TRP A 35 -9.55 13.71 12.48
CA TRP A 35 -8.21 13.73 13.07
C TRP A 35 -7.10 13.27 12.12
N SER A 36 -7.45 12.85 10.89
CA SER A 36 -6.47 12.47 9.86
C SER A 36 -5.98 13.68 9.08
N ASN A 37 -4.81 13.52 8.46
CA ASN A 37 -4.22 14.45 7.49
C ASN A 37 -3.87 15.84 8.04
N TRP A 38 -3.64 15.94 9.35
CA TRP A 38 -3.03 17.10 9.96
C TRP A 38 -1.51 17.10 9.72
N PHE A 39 -0.93 18.28 9.66
CA PHE A 39 0.51 18.44 9.59
C PHE A 39 0.96 19.67 10.38
N ILE A 40 2.21 19.65 10.82
CA ILE A 40 2.92 20.78 11.39
C ILE A 40 4.17 21.06 10.54
N GLN A 41 4.57 22.33 10.48
CA GLN A 41 5.76 22.76 9.76
C GLN A 41 6.61 23.63 10.64
N GLY A 42 7.93 23.52 10.48
CA GLY A 42 8.91 24.44 11.05
C GLY A 42 9.95 24.76 9.98
N ASN A 43 10.16 26.05 9.72
CA ASN A 43 11.04 26.50 8.65
C ASN A 43 11.95 27.63 9.12
N PHE A 44 13.15 27.70 8.55
CA PHE A 44 13.98 28.88 8.52
C PHE A 44 13.54 29.74 7.35
N ALA A 45 13.47 31.05 7.60
CA ALA A 45 12.94 32.02 6.65
C ALA A 45 13.98 33.09 6.32
N TYR A 46 14.06 33.42 5.06
CA TYR A 46 14.74 34.59 4.52
C TYR A 46 13.68 35.52 3.98
N SER A 47 13.75 36.83 4.33
CA SER A 47 12.84 37.84 3.77
C SER A 47 13.60 38.96 3.11
N ALA A 48 13.00 39.52 2.06
CA ALA A 48 13.44 40.75 1.43
C ALA A 48 12.27 41.74 1.42
N PHE A 49 12.39 42.80 2.16
CA PHE A 49 11.38 43.85 2.31
C PHE A 49 11.52 44.93 1.23
N TYR A 50 10.41 45.44 0.76
CA TYR A 50 10.30 46.52 -0.24
C TYR A 50 9.28 47.51 0.26
N SER A 51 9.78 48.63 0.76
CA SER A 51 8.97 49.73 1.22
C SER A 51 8.31 50.43 0.02
N ASN A 52 7.18 51.03 0.29
CA ASN A 52 6.47 51.87 -0.65
C ASN A 52 7.32 53.07 -1.09
N GLU A 53 8.03 53.69 -0.15
CA GLU A 53 8.79 54.93 -0.34
C GLU A 53 10.01 54.74 -1.23
N GLU A 54 10.57 53.55 -1.34
CA GLU A 54 11.71 53.32 -2.22
C GLU A 54 11.38 53.40 -3.72
N LYS A 55 10.12 53.59 -4.08
CA LYS A 55 9.60 53.50 -5.46
C LYS A 55 10.32 54.43 -6.47
N HIS A 56 10.81 55.54 -6.00
CA HIS A 56 11.48 56.55 -6.81
C HIS A 56 13.00 56.69 -6.56
N GLU A 57 13.54 55.95 -5.62
CA GLU A 57 14.93 56.06 -5.16
C GLU A 57 15.95 55.31 -6.01
N GLY A 58 15.51 54.57 -7.02
CA GLY A 58 16.40 53.81 -7.91
C GLY A 58 17.17 52.64 -7.29
N TYR A 59 16.76 52.19 -6.09
CA TYR A 59 17.42 51.07 -5.44
C TYR A 59 17.27 49.76 -6.22
N SER A 60 18.25 48.85 -6.02
CA SER A 60 18.20 47.55 -6.65
C SER A 60 17.00 46.75 -6.16
N LYS A 61 16.20 46.22 -7.12
CA LYS A 61 15.05 45.33 -6.85
C LYS A 61 15.44 43.91 -6.52
N SER A 62 16.75 43.56 -6.57
CA SER A 62 17.19 42.22 -6.25
C SER A 62 16.92 41.86 -4.78
N PRO A 63 16.22 40.74 -4.46
CA PRO A 63 15.99 40.31 -3.10
C PRO A 63 17.29 39.90 -2.35
N LEU A 64 18.40 39.69 -3.06
CA LEU A 64 19.66 39.24 -2.50
C LEU A 64 20.58 40.38 -2.02
N LYS A 65 20.14 41.61 -2.09
CA LYS A 65 20.93 42.76 -1.60
C LYS A 65 20.93 42.81 -0.07
N ASP A 66 22.09 43.06 0.53
CA ASP A 66 22.27 43.06 1.99
C ASP A 66 21.36 44.03 2.72
N PHE A 67 21.06 45.21 2.13
CA PHE A 67 20.15 46.20 2.72
C PHE A 67 18.68 45.73 2.76
N ARG A 68 18.32 44.62 2.10
CA ARG A 68 16.97 44.03 2.11
C ARG A 68 16.88 42.80 3.02
N ARG A 69 18.02 42.20 3.38
CA ARG A 69 18.07 40.91 4.02
C ARG A 69 17.47 40.90 5.43
N GLY A 70 16.44 40.09 5.61
CA GLY A 70 15.89 39.71 6.89
C GLY A 70 16.01 38.20 7.09
N LEU A 71 16.13 37.76 8.34
CA LEU A 71 16.15 36.36 8.72
C LEU A 71 15.09 36.10 9.78
N GLY A 72 14.57 34.89 9.81
CA GLY A 72 13.56 34.52 10.78
C GLY A 72 13.21 33.04 10.74
N PHE A 73 12.08 32.74 11.32
CA PHE A 73 11.53 31.39 11.32
C PHE A 73 10.03 31.44 11.12
N SER A 74 9.48 30.33 10.68
CA SER A 74 8.03 30.14 10.64
C SER A 74 7.63 28.79 11.25
N VAL A 75 6.43 28.79 11.81
CA VAL A 75 5.75 27.57 12.24
C VAL A 75 4.36 27.57 11.67
N ALA A 76 3.88 26.39 11.30
CA ALA A 76 2.53 26.26 10.79
C ALA A 76 1.88 24.98 11.26
N ILE A 77 0.55 25.04 11.37
CA ILE A 77 -0.31 23.87 11.50
C ILE A 77 -1.32 23.90 10.36
N GLY A 78 -1.58 22.75 9.77
CA GLY A 78 -2.54 22.66 8.67
C GLY A 78 -3.18 21.31 8.58
N LYS A 79 -4.19 21.25 7.70
CA LYS A 79 -4.97 20.05 7.45
C LYS A 79 -5.27 19.93 5.96
N TRP A 80 -5.09 18.75 5.44
CA TRP A 80 -5.60 18.39 4.12
C TRP A 80 -7.00 17.81 4.26
N PHE A 81 -8.00 18.44 3.63
CA PHE A 81 -9.38 17.98 3.58
C PHE A 81 -9.60 16.95 2.47
N THR A 82 -8.90 17.16 1.36
CA THR A 82 -8.78 16.23 0.24
C THR A 82 -7.30 16.12 -0.14
N PRO A 83 -6.90 15.17 -1.00
CA PRO A 83 -5.53 15.14 -1.52
C PRO A 83 -5.08 16.41 -2.24
N GLY A 84 -6.04 17.21 -2.75
CA GLY A 84 -5.80 18.41 -3.54
C GLY A 84 -6.02 19.73 -2.81
N ILE A 85 -6.79 19.74 -1.69
CA ILE A 85 -7.20 20.98 -1.02
C ILE A 85 -6.90 20.88 0.46
N GLY A 86 -6.22 21.89 0.99
CA GLY A 86 -5.88 22.01 2.41
C GLY A 86 -5.97 23.47 2.90
N LEU A 87 -5.96 23.62 4.21
CA LEU A 87 -5.81 24.89 4.90
C LEU A 87 -4.59 24.83 5.81
N ARG A 88 -3.93 25.97 5.99
CA ARG A 88 -2.76 26.14 6.84
C ARG A 88 -2.80 27.48 7.56
N THR A 89 -2.75 27.44 8.88
CA THR A 89 -2.46 28.61 9.72
C THR A 89 -0.95 28.71 9.89
N LYS A 90 -0.35 29.81 9.48
CA LYS A 90 1.10 30.02 9.49
C LYS A 90 1.45 31.27 10.27
N PHE A 91 2.36 31.12 11.23
CA PHE A 91 2.98 32.20 11.99
C PHE A 91 4.42 32.35 11.53
N ASN A 92 4.81 33.59 11.19
CA ASN A 92 6.17 33.94 10.85
C ASN A 92 6.67 35.01 11.83
N ALA A 93 7.90 34.88 12.31
CA ALA A 93 8.60 35.90 13.07
C ALA A 93 9.94 36.18 12.40
N MET A 94 10.16 37.42 12.02
CA MET A 94 11.27 37.80 11.16
C MET A 94 11.88 39.12 11.56
N ASP A 95 13.19 39.19 11.36
CA ASP A 95 13.85 40.49 11.19
C ASP A 95 13.70 40.92 9.72
N GLY A 96 13.50 42.18 9.49
CA GLY A 96 13.45 42.80 8.19
C GLY A 96 14.27 44.07 8.15
N LYS A 97 14.31 44.69 6.97
CA LYS A 97 14.92 46.01 6.79
C LYS A 97 13.93 46.84 5.98
N SER A 98 13.44 47.91 6.59
CA SER A 98 12.73 48.93 5.85
C SER A 98 13.73 49.67 4.94
N VAL A 99 13.43 49.74 3.65
CA VAL A 99 14.43 50.22 2.69
C VAL A 99 14.13 51.70 2.35
N ILE A 100 14.58 52.57 3.23
CA ILE A 100 14.58 54.02 3.04
C ILE A 100 15.96 54.54 2.63
N SER A 101 16.99 53.76 2.85
CA SER A 101 18.37 54.01 2.43
C SER A 101 19.13 52.70 2.27
N THR A 102 20.31 52.73 1.63
CA THR A 102 21.21 51.58 1.55
C THR A 102 21.98 51.35 2.86
N ASN A 103 21.77 52.17 3.89
CA ASN A 103 22.37 52.00 5.19
C ASN A 103 21.59 50.94 6.01
N ALA A 104 22.06 49.71 5.97
CA ALA A 104 21.40 48.56 6.55
C ALA A 104 21.18 48.60 8.08
N ASP A 105 21.99 49.32 8.82
CA ASP A 105 21.92 49.35 10.30
C ASP A 105 20.80 50.27 10.82
N ALA A 106 20.47 51.30 10.10
CA ALA A 106 19.43 52.27 10.52
C ALA A 106 18.00 51.76 10.24
N ASN A 107 17.83 50.73 9.41
CA ASN A 107 16.54 50.33 8.84
C ASN A 107 16.05 48.96 9.37
N LYS A 108 16.58 48.47 10.46
CA LYS A 108 16.16 47.15 11.01
C LYS A 108 14.76 47.27 11.62
N ILE A 109 13.87 46.39 11.19
CA ILE A 109 12.55 46.21 11.78
C ILE A 109 12.41 44.75 12.25
N LYS A 110 11.62 44.57 13.29
CA LYS A 110 11.18 43.23 13.75
C LYS A 110 9.69 43.13 13.52
N TYR A 111 9.26 42.08 12.89
CA TYR A 111 7.84 41.86 12.64
C TYR A 111 7.44 40.42 12.73
N TRP A 112 6.17 40.19 12.96
CA TRP A 112 5.55 38.90 12.83
C TRP A 112 4.27 39.04 12.00
N ASN A 113 3.86 37.92 11.40
CA ASN A 113 2.55 37.82 10.77
C ASN A 113 1.92 36.44 11.06
N LEU A 114 0.60 36.45 11.16
CA LEU A 114 -0.24 35.28 11.31
C LEU A 114 -1.24 35.24 10.16
N GLN A 115 -1.21 34.18 9.39
CA GLN A 115 -1.99 34.05 8.18
C GLN A 115 -2.74 32.73 8.13
N GLU A 116 -3.94 32.75 7.56
CA GLU A 116 -4.65 31.58 7.11
C GLU A 116 -4.49 31.42 5.62
N GLN A 117 -4.07 30.26 5.16
CA GLN A 117 -3.67 30.02 3.77
C GLN A 117 -4.41 28.82 3.19
N ALA A 118 -5.06 29.01 2.04
CA ALA A 118 -5.67 27.95 1.25
C ALA A 118 -4.62 27.32 0.33
N LEU A 119 -4.44 26.01 0.45
CA LEU A 119 -3.42 25.21 -0.25
C LEU A 119 -4.07 24.41 -1.37
N LEU A 120 -3.49 24.43 -2.57
CA LEU A 120 -3.93 23.67 -3.74
C LEU A 120 -2.81 22.73 -4.19
N ASN A 121 -2.88 21.44 -3.89
CA ASN A 121 -1.90 20.47 -4.36
C ASN A 121 -2.16 20.12 -5.83
N LEU A 122 -1.58 20.90 -6.75
CA LEU A 122 -1.75 20.69 -8.18
C LEU A 122 -1.20 19.35 -8.66
N SER A 123 -0.16 18.84 -8.02
CA SER A 123 0.37 17.51 -8.36
C SER A 123 -0.68 16.42 -8.18
N ASN A 124 -1.51 16.49 -7.12
CA ASN A 124 -2.58 15.55 -6.89
C ASN A 124 -3.84 15.84 -7.71
N LEU A 125 -4.15 17.11 -7.94
CA LEU A 125 -5.33 17.52 -8.73
C LEU A 125 -5.18 17.14 -10.20
N LEU A 126 -4.01 17.37 -10.81
CA LEU A 126 -3.78 17.13 -12.23
C LEU A 126 -3.34 15.70 -12.55
N CYS A 127 -2.52 15.09 -11.68
CA CYS A 127 -1.96 13.75 -11.91
C CYS A 127 -2.65 12.64 -11.12
N GLY A 128 -3.71 12.97 -10.34
CA GLY A 128 -4.36 12.03 -9.44
C GLY A 128 -3.56 11.78 -8.15
N TYR A 129 -4.24 11.25 -7.13
CA TYR A 129 -3.62 10.96 -5.85
C TYR A 129 -2.63 9.79 -5.93
N ASN A 130 -1.40 10.03 -5.48
CA ASN A 130 -0.38 9.01 -5.32
C ASN A 130 0.28 9.12 -3.94
N PRO A 131 0.06 8.13 -3.01
CA PRO A 131 0.64 8.15 -1.66
C PRO A 131 2.17 8.01 -1.65
N THR A 132 2.76 7.61 -2.77
CA THR A 132 4.22 7.43 -2.90
C THR A 132 4.90 8.58 -3.64
N ARG A 133 4.17 9.60 -4.08
CA ARG A 133 4.72 10.76 -4.78
C ARG A 133 5.79 11.43 -3.92
N VAL A 134 6.97 11.64 -4.51
CA VAL A 134 8.11 12.26 -3.82
C VAL A 134 7.95 13.78 -3.78
N TRP A 135 7.59 14.41 -4.89
CA TRP A 135 7.48 15.86 -5.03
C TRP A 135 6.03 16.30 -5.25
N ASN A 136 5.60 17.32 -4.48
CA ASN A 136 4.32 17.98 -4.68
C ASN A 136 4.54 19.48 -4.88
N PHE A 137 3.85 20.01 -5.87
CA PHE A 137 3.78 21.44 -6.20
C PHE A 137 2.44 21.98 -5.70
N ILE A 138 2.50 22.95 -4.77
CA ILE A 138 1.36 23.41 -3.99
C ILE A 138 1.31 24.94 -3.99
N PRO A 139 0.72 25.60 -5.01
CA PRO A 139 0.41 27.00 -4.91
C PRO A 139 -0.60 27.25 -3.78
N TYR A 140 -0.53 28.44 -3.21
CA TYR A 140 -1.45 28.86 -2.17
C TYR A 140 -1.69 30.38 -2.21
N ALA A 141 -2.78 30.78 -1.59
CA ALA A 141 -3.07 32.16 -1.26
C ALA A 141 -3.58 32.25 0.17
N GLY A 142 -3.36 33.38 0.81
CA GLY A 142 -3.74 33.56 2.20
C GLY A 142 -3.95 35.03 2.56
N VAL A 143 -4.61 35.18 3.69
CA VAL A 143 -4.83 36.49 4.32
C VAL A 143 -4.55 36.40 5.81
N GLY A 144 -4.20 37.53 6.43
CA GLY A 144 -3.90 37.54 7.84
C GLY A 144 -3.59 38.93 8.37
N VAL A 145 -2.91 38.93 9.51
CA VAL A 145 -2.48 40.16 10.17
C VAL A 145 -0.96 40.13 10.34
N ALA A 146 -0.34 41.29 10.18
CA ALA A 146 1.06 41.50 10.43
C ALA A 146 1.21 42.61 11.48
N ARG A 147 2.24 42.45 12.34
CA ARG A 147 2.64 43.48 13.32
C ARG A 147 4.11 43.80 13.16
N ASN A 148 4.39 45.08 12.96
CA ASN A 148 5.72 45.61 13.10
C ASN A 148 5.98 45.91 14.60
N CYS A 149 6.87 45.16 15.21
CA CYS A 149 7.20 45.36 16.64
C CYS A 149 8.09 46.54 16.90
N SER A 150 8.81 47.06 15.89
CA SER A 150 9.69 48.20 16.02
C SER A 150 8.93 49.52 16.12
N TYR A 151 7.82 49.64 15.37
CA TYR A 151 7.01 50.86 15.31
C TYR A 151 5.60 50.68 15.88
N ASN A 152 5.26 49.45 16.33
CA ASN A 152 3.97 49.08 16.92
C ASN A 152 2.78 49.30 15.96
N THR A 153 2.97 49.07 14.67
CA THR A 153 1.92 49.16 13.64
C THR A 153 1.33 47.77 13.37
N TYR A 154 0.05 47.74 13.01
CA TYR A 154 -0.70 46.54 12.63
C TYR A 154 -1.34 46.75 11.28
N GLU A 155 -1.15 45.74 10.39
CA GLU A 155 -1.70 45.80 9.05
C GLU A 155 -2.31 44.45 8.65
N LEU A 156 -3.28 44.51 7.75
CA LEU A 156 -3.77 43.32 7.05
C LEU A 156 -2.73 42.91 6.00
N VAL A 157 -2.48 41.63 5.91
CA VAL A 157 -1.56 41.08 4.93
C VAL A 157 -2.26 40.05 4.03
N GLY A 158 -2.08 40.21 2.73
CA GLY A 158 -2.40 39.23 1.72
C GLY A 158 -1.13 38.50 1.27
N SER A 159 -1.21 37.21 1.00
CA SER A 159 -0.07 36.44 0.50
C SER A 159 -0.46 35.53 -0.65
N ALA A 160 0.50 35.31 -1.54
CA ALA A 160 0.44 34.29 -2.55
C ALA A 160 1.82 33.60 -2.61
N GLY A 161 1.85 32.29 -2.79
CA GLY A 161 3.12 31.57 -2.80
C GLY A 161 3.03 30.17 -3.37
N ILE A 162 4.18 29.53 -3.37
CA ILE A 162 4.37 28.17 -3.86
C ILE A 162 5.12 27.38 -2.80
N LEU A 163 4.46 26.38 -2.26
CA LEU A 163 5.05 25.40 -1.37
C LEU A 163 5.43 24.15 -2.18
N ASN A 164 6.71 23.84 -2.23
CA ASN A 164 7.20 22.57 -2.76
C ASN A 164 7.51 21.65 -1.58
N THR A 165 6.99 20.44 -1.59
CA THR A 165 7.26 19.44 -0.56
C THR A 165 7.93 18.22 -1.18
N PHE A 166 9.05 17.78 -0.56
CA PHE A 166 9.82 16.62 -0.97
C PHE A 166 9.72 15.57 0.13
N ARG A 167 9.00 14.49 -0.14
CA ARG A 167 8.76 13.44 0.83
C ARG A 167 10.04 12.63 1.11
N VAL A 168 10.48 12.61 2.35
CA VAL A 168 11.62 11.83 2.84
C VAL A 168 11.15 10.50 3.44
N SER A 169 10.01 10.52 4.13
CA SER A 169 9.41 9.33 4.72
C SER A 169 7.88 9.38 4.68
N LYS A 170 7.21 8.38 5.25
CA LYS A 170 5.74 8.39 5.38
C LYS A 170 5.21 9.57 6.20
N ARG A 171 6.03 10.12 7.12
CA ARG A 171 5.62 11.19 8.04
C ARG A 171 6.38 12.50 7.84
N VAL A 172 7.54 12.49 7.20
CA VAL A 172 8.43 13.65 7.09
C VAL A 172 8.63 14.05 5.64
N ALA A 173 8.51 15.34 5.36
CA ALA A 173 8.89 15.96 4.09
C ALA A 173 9.75 17.20 4.34
N ILE A 174 10.65 17.49 3.40
CA ILE A 174 11.37 18.76 3.31
C ILE A 174 10.49 19.75 2.57
N ASN A 175 10.48 21.01 3.02
CA ASN A 175 9.74 22.10 2.40
C ASN A 175 10.69 23.10 1.75
N LEU A 176 10.28 23.59 0.59
CA LEU A 176 10.76 24.85 0.03
C LEU A 176 9.53 25.71 -0.23
N ASP A 177 9.39 26.81 0.50
CA ASP A 177 8.22 27.70 0.45
C ASP A 177 8.67 29.09 -0.03
N LEU A 178 8.10 29.55 -1.12
CA LEU A 178 8.35 30.87 -1.70
C LEU A 178 7.06 31.66 -1.68
N SER A 179 7.06 32.83 -1.05
CA SER A 179 5.88 33.69 -0.96
C SER A 179 6.15 35.14 -1.26
N TYR A 180 5.12 35.77 -1.75
CA TYR A 180 5.02 37.20 -1.91
C TYR A 180 3.88 37.70 -1.03
N ASN A 181 4.17 38.71 -0.23
CA ASN A 181 3.26 39.26 0.77
C ASN A 181 3.04 40.74 0.49
N LEU A 182 1.79 41.19 0.61
CA LEU A 182 1.34 42.55 0.44
C LEU A 182 0.64 43.01 1.72
N CYS A 183 0.95 44.19 2.22
CA CYS A 183 0.24 44.80 3.36
C CYS A 183 -0.07 46.29 3.09
N GLY A 184 -0.68 46.93 4.04
CA GLY A 184 -0.92 48.37 3.97
C GLY A 184 0.36 49.20 3.81
N ASP A 185 0.20 50.46 3.56
CA ASP A 185 1.29 51.40 3.29
C ASP A 185 2.02 51.93 4.55
N ASP A 186 1.41 51.79 5.73
CA ASP A 186 1.95 52.25 7.02
C ASP A 186 2.68 51.14 7.83
N PHE A 187 2.93 49.97 7.23
CA PHE A 187 3.52 48.84 7.98
C PHE A 187 4.93 49.14 8.48
N GLU A 188 5.73 49.86 7.72
CA GLU A 188 7.08 50.22 8.13
C GLU A 188 7.13 51.29 9.23
N GLY A 189 6.00 51.96 9.55
CA GLY A 189 5.85 52.89 10.66
C GLY A 189 6.49 54.26 10.43
N MET A 190 6.72 54.65 9.18
CA MET A 190 7.21 55.96 8.85
C MET A 190 6.05 56.90 8.48
N GLU A 191 5.79 57.90 9.30
CA GLU A 191 4.90 58.99 8.99
C GLU A 191 5.60 59.95 8.04
N TYR A 192 5.13 60.07 6.79
CA TYR A 192 5.69 61.00 5.83
C TYR A 192 5.31 62.44 6.12
N ALA A 193 6.34 63.26 6.22
CA ALA A 193 6.18 64.74 6.29
C ALA A 193 5.71 65.40 4.98
N TRP A 194 5.60 64.64 3.91
CA TRP A 194 5.26 65.15 2.57
C TRP A 194 4.04 64.44 2.03
N GLY A 195 2.92 65.14 2.03
CA GLY A 195 1.62 64.85 1.49
C GLY A 195 1.39 63.47 0.86
N ARG A 196 0.42 62.74 1.40
CA ARG A 196 -0.12 61.49 0.84
C ARG A 196 -0.37 61.62 -0.67
N ASN A 197 0.49 61.03 -1.45
CA ASN A 197 0.09 60.65 -2.81
C ASN A 197 -0.77 59.39 -2.69
N LEU A 198 -2.06 59.56 -2.99
CA LEU A 198 -3.10 58.51 -2.94
C LEU A 198 -2.93 57.41 -3.99
N ASP A 199 -1.80 57.29 -4.63
CA ASP A 199 -1.51 56.13 -5.45
C ASP A 199 -1.30 54.91 -4.52
N ALA A 200 -2.24 53.97 -4.62
CA ALA A 200 -2.34 52.72 -3.87
C ALA A 200 -1.01 51.93 -3.85
N ALA A 201 -0.08 52.39 -3.10
CA ALA A 201 1.20 51.81 -2.94
C ALA A 201 1.15 51.00 -1.63
N HIS A 202 1.62 49.76 -1.69
CA HIS A 202 1.60 48.82 -0.60
C HIS A 202 3.03 48.40 -0.24
N ASP A 203 3.29 48.26 1.03
CA ASP A 203 4.47 47.57 1.52
C ASP A 203 4.39 46.11 1.14
N ARG A 204 5.53 45.55 0.80
CA ARG A 204 5.60 44.19 0.30
C ARG A 204 6.88 43.52 0.69
N TRP A 205 6.83 42.21 0.85
CA TRP A 205 8.05 41.43 1.06
C TRP A 205 7.96 40.06 0.39
N PHE A 206 9.11 39.64 -0.10
CA PHE A 206 9.33 38.30 -0.60
C PHE A 206 9.89 37.43 0.54
N THR A 207 9.41 36.19 0.67
CA THR A 207 9.92 35.22 1.64
C THR A 207 10.34 33.94 0.94
N ALA A 208 11.52 33.43 1.28
CA ALA A 208 12.01 32.13 0.90
C ALA A 208 12.30 31.30 2.16
N GLU A 209 11.70 30.14 2.28
CA GLU A 209 11.79 29.32 3.47
C GLU A 209 12.18 27.87 3.14
N VAL A 210 13.02 27.30 4.00
CA VAL A 210 13.40 25.90 3.96
C VAL A 210 13.14 25.27 5.31
N GLY A 211 12.51 24.12 5.36
CA GLY A 211 12.19 23.47 6.61
C GLY A 211 11.62 22.06 6.45
N LEU A 212 10.90 21.65 7.48
CA LEU A 212 10.33 20.31 7.57
C LEU A 212 8.82 20.36 7.78
N THR A 213 8.13 19.42 7.14
CA THR A 213 6.74 19.07 7.46
C THR A 213 6.71 17.74 8.19
N LEU A 214 6.01 17.68 9.30
CA LEU A 214 5.68 16.46 10.03
C LEU A 214 4.18 16.20 9.88
N ASN A 215 3.83 15.10 9.23
CA ASN A 215 2.45 14.65 9.09
C ASN A 215 2.00 13.89 10.35
N LEU A 216 0.85 14.27 10.89
CA LEU A 216 0.29 13.72 12.12
C LEU A 216 -0.78 12.65 11.81
N GLY A 217 -0.79 11.59 12.58
CA GLY A 217 -1.78 10.53 12.45
C GLY A 217 -1.73 9.82 11.07
N LYS A 218 -2.91 9.50 10.55
CA LYS A 218 -3.06 8.94 9.18
C LYS A 218 -2.90 10.07 8.16
N ALA A 219 -1.86 10.02 7.36
CA ALA A 219 -1.51 11.06 6.38
C ALA A 219 -1.80 10.65 4.92
N THR A 220 -2.48 9.53 4.72
CA THR A 220 -2.79 8.99 3.39
C THR A 220 -4.27 8.73 3.25
N TRP A 221 -4.76 8.72 2.03
CA TRP A 221 -6.12 8.34 1.67
C TRP A 221 -6.14 6.97 1.04
N ASN A 222 -7.23 6.23 1.23
CA ASN A 222 -7.50 5.02 0.48
C ASN A 222 -8.12 5.42 -0.86
N LYS A 223 -7.61 4.86 -1.96
CA LYS A 223 -8.24 5.03 -3.27
C LYS A 223 -9.58 4.30 -3.31
N VAL A 224 -10.54 4.83 -4.05
CA VAL A 224 -11.82 4.17 -4.29
C VAL A 224 -11.64 3.12 -5.39
N PRO A 225 -12.07 1.87 -5.17
CA PRO A 225 -12.05 0.84 -6.22
C PRO A 225 -12.88 1.27 -7.43
N ASP A 226 -12.36 1.02 -8.62
CA ASP A 226 -13.11 1.18 -9.87
C ASP A 226 -13.95 -0.08 -10.12
N VAL A 227 -15.18 -0.06 -9.63
CA VAL A 227 -16.09 -1.22 -9.67
C VAL A 227 -16.37 -1.64 -11.11
N ASP A 228 -16.45 -0.71 -12.05
CA ASP A 228 -16.74 -1.03 -13.45
C ASP A 228 -15.51 -1.67 -14.13
N ALA A 229 -14.31 -1.16 -13.86
CA ALA A 229 -13.09 -1.78 -14.33
C ALA A 229 -12.85 -3.18 -13.70
N ILE A 230 -13.18 -3.35 -12.41
CA ILE A 230 -13.10 -4.65 -11.72
C ILE A 230 -14.08 -5.64 -12.32
N LYS A 231 -15.33 -5.22 -12.60
CA LYS A 231 -16.34 -6.07 -13.27
C LYS A 231 -15.90 -6.46 -14.67
N ALA A 232 -15.38 -5.51 -15.46
CA ALA A 232 -14.89 -5.77 -16.81
C ALA A 232 -13.72 -6.77 -16.80
N LEU A 233 -12.78 -6.61 -15.85
CA LEU A 233 -11.66 -7.53 -15.66
C LEU A 233 -12.15 -8.93 -15.28
N SER A 234 -13.06 -9.03 -14.32
CA SER A 234 -13.66 -10.31 -13.91
C SER A 234 -14.42 -10.98 -15.06
N GLN A 235 -15.18 -10.21 -15.84
CA GLN A 235 -15.89 -10.74 -17.00
C GLN A 235 -14.90 -11.26 -18.05
N SER A 236 -13.84 -10.53 -18.34
CA SER A 236 -12.79 -10.97 -19.28
C SER A 236 -12.12 -12.27 -18.80
N GLN A 237 -11.87 -12.41 -17.49
CA GLN A 237 -11.31 -13.66 -16.93
C GLN A 237 -12.31 -14.83 -17.06
N ILE A 238 -13.59 -14.59 -16.80
CA ILE A 238 -14.64 -15.60 -16.98
C ILE A 238 -14.74 -16.03 -18.46
N ASP A 239 -14.68 -15.11 -19.38
CA ASP A 239 -14.77 -15.41 -20.81
C ASP A 239 -13.52 -16.18 -21.29
N ALA A 240 -12.34 -15.83 -20.81
CA ALA A 240 -11.10 -16.58 -21.06
C ALA A 240 -11.16 -18.02 -20.51
N LEU A 241 -11.69 -18.19 -19.29
CA LEU A 241 -11.87 -19.52 -18.69
C LEU A 241 -12.92 -20.35 -19.45
N LYS A 242 -14.00 -19.74 -19.90
CA LYS A 242 -15.01 -20.41 -20.74
C LYS A 242 -14.43 -20.87 -22.08
N ALA A 243 -13.58 -20.04 -22.71
CA ALA A 243 -12.90 -20.42 -23.94
C ALA A 243 -11.97 -21.63 -23.72
N GLN A 244 -11.15 -21.59 -22.63
CA GLN A 244 -10.28 -22.72 -22.26
C GLN A 244 -11.08 -24.00 -21.97
N LEU A 245 -12.23 -23.89 -21.31
CA LEU A 245 -13.10 -25.01 -21.03
C LEU A 245 -13.70 -25.60 -22.32
N ALA A 246 -14.12 -24.74 -23.28
CA ALA A 246 -14.60 -25.16 -24.56
C ALA A 246 -13.54 -25.91 -25.38
N ASP A 247 -12.29 -25.38 -25.40
CA ASP A 247 -11.15 -26.03 -26.03
C ASP A 247 -10.81 -27.38 -25.39
N ALA A 248 -10.82 -27.45 -24.07
CA ALA A 248 -10.59 -28.69 -23.35
C ALA A 248 -11.68 -29.74 -23.61
N ASN A 249 -12.95 -29.34 -23.70
CA ASN A 249 -14.05 -30.20 -24.02
C ASN A 249 -13.95 -30.72 -25.48
N ALA A 250 -13.62 -29.84 -26.41
CA ALA A 250 -13.43 -30.24 -27.83
C ALA A 250 -12.27 -31.25 -27.97
N GLU A 251 -11.15 -31.04 -27.23
CA GLU A 251 -10.06 -32.01 -27.24
C GLU A 251 -10.44 -33.33 -26.55
N ASN A 252 -11.22 -33.28 -25.46
CA ASN A 252 -11.78 -34.49 -24.84
C ASN A 252 -12.66 -35.28 -25.81
N ASP A 253 -13.53 -34.61 -26.57
CA ASP A 253 -14.40 -35.26 -27.54
C ASP A 253 -13.61 -35.83 -28.71
N ARG A 254 -12.57 -35.11 -29.17
CA ARG A 254 -11.62 -35.63 -30.15
C ARG A 254 -10.90 -36.88 -29.65
N LEU A 255 -10.41 -36.88 -28.40
CA LEU A 255 -9.74 -38.04 -27.80
C LEU A 255 -10.68 -39.22 -27.62
N LYS A 256 -11.95 -39.00 -27.22
CA LYS A 256 -12.97 -40.04 -27.13
C LYS A 256 -13.24 -40.67 -28.50
N ASN A 257 -13.36 -39.84 -29.55
CA ASN A 257 -13.55 -40.34 -30.92
C ASN A 257 -12.36 -41.14 -31.43
N LEU A 258 -11.13 -40.70 -31.12
CA LEU A 258 -9.92 -41.47 -31.46
C LEU A 258 -9.87 -42.80 -30.68
N LEU A 259 -10.29 -42.82 -29.43
CA LEU A 259 -10.35 -44.03 -28.60
C LEU A 259 -11.42 -45.02 -29.13
N ALA A 260 -12.59 -44.50 -29.54
CA ALA A 260 -13.68 -45.30 -30.09
C ALA A 260 -13.34 -45.94 -31.45
N ASN A 261 -12.48 -45.26 -32.22
CA ASN A 261 -12.05 -45.73 -33.56
C ASN A 261 -10.75 -46.57 -33.52
N GLN A 262 -10.18 -46.83 -32.36
CA GLN A 262 -9.05 -47.76 -32.25
C GLN A 262 -9.56 -49.21 -32.34
N PRO A 263 -8.91 -50.08 -33.11
CA PRO A 263 -9.25 -51.49 -33.09
C PRO A 263 -8.98 -52.07 -31.69
N LYS A 264 -9.98 -52.76 -31.12
CA LYS A 264 -9.91 -53.37 -29.82
C LYS A 264 -8.73 -54.35 -29.76
N GLN A 265 -7.57 -53.88 -29.29
CA GLN A 265 -6.59 -54.73 -28.68
C GLN A 265 -6.88 -54.78 -27.17
N VAL A 266 -7.29 -55.97 -26.73
CA VAL A 266 -7.48 -56.26 -25.30
C VAL A 266 -6.09 -56.50 -24.72
N GLU A 267 -5.39 -55.45 -24.32
CA GLU A 267 -4.35 -55.52 -23.32
C GLU A 267 -4.73 -54.55 -22.21
N VAL A 268 -4.99 -55.11 -21.04
CA VAL A 268 -5.22 -54.33 -19.82
C VAL A 268 -3.92 -53.58 -19.51
N PRO A 269 -3.92 -52.21 -19.56
CA PRO A 269 -2.68 -51.47 -19.35
C PRO A 269 -2.19 -51.64 -17.90
N GLN A 270 -0.95 -52.04 -17.76
CA GLN A 270 -0.19 -52.08 -16.49
C GLN A 270 -0.24 -50.75 -15.73
N SER A 271 -0.48 -49.63 -16.44
CA SER A 271 -0.58 -48.28 -15.87
C SER A 271 -1.78 -48.04 -14.93
N VAL A 272 -2.86 -48.84 -15.02
CA VAL A 272 -4.01 -48.71 -14.11
C VAL A 272 -3.67 -49.28 -12.74
N LYS A 273 -2.86 -50.33 -12.66
CA LYS A 273 -2.39 -50.90 -11.39
C LYS A 273 -1.44 -49.97 -10.63
N GLU A 274 -0.54 -49.26 -11.31
CA GLU A 274 0.38 -48.31 -10.69
C GLU A 274 -0.33 -47.08 -10.08
N PHE A 275 -1.41 -46.60 -10.68
CA PHE A 275 -2.14 -45.44 -10.19
C PHE A 275 -2.94 -45.75 -8.91
N ILE A 276 -3.44 -46.96 -8.79
CA ILE A 276 -4.25 -47.41 -7.64
C ILE A 276 -3.38 -47.71 -6.41
N THR A 277 -2.09 -47.98 -6.61
CA THR A 277 -1.14 -48.21 -5.51
C THR A 277 -0.53 -46.94 -4.93
N THR A 278 -0.82 -45.77 -5.49
CA THR A 278 -0.31 -44.51 -4.97
C THR A 278 -0.96 -44.16 -3.63
N PRO A 279 -0.15 -43.89 -2.57
CA PRO A 279 -0.70 -43.59 -1.25
C PRO A 279 -1.52 -42.27 -1.25
N VAL A 280 -2.73 -42.32 -0.72
CA VAL A 280 -3.59 -41.16 -0.47
C VAL A 280 -3.29 -40.59 0.91
N SER A 281 -3.06 -39.30 1.01
CA SER A 281 -2.72 -38.59 2.25
C SER A 281 -3.94 -37.92 2.90
N VAL A 282 -4.02 -38.06 4.25
CA VAL A 282 -4.95 -37.31 5.12
C VAL A 282 -4.12 -36.52 6.10
N PHE A 283 -4.37 -35.22 6.23
CA PHE A 283 -3.54 -34.31 7.00
C PHE A 283 -4.10 -33.99 8.39
N PHE A 284 -3.19 -33.61 9.31
CA PHE A 284 -3.49 -33.30 10.70
C PHE A 284 -2.84 -32.00 11.13
N ASN A 285 -3.50 -31.31 12.07
CA ASN A 285 -2.93 -30.13 12.70
C ASN A 285 -1.79 -30.52 13.68
N LEU A 286 -0.99 -29.51 14.08
CA LEU A 286 0.09 -29.70 15.03
C LEU A 286 -0.45 -30.31 16.33
N ASP A 287 0.19 -31.40 16.76
CA ASP A 287 -0.13 -32.13 17.98
C ASP A 287 -1.60 -32.61 18.08
N LYS A 288 -2.27 -32.79 16.93
CA LYS A 288 -3.65 -33.27 16.86
C LYS A 288 -3.74 -34.63 16.18
N THR A 289 -4.76 -35.39 16.59
CA THR A 289 -5.16 -36.68 16.02
C THR A 289 -6.49 -36.60 15.28
N GLU A 290 -7.19 -35.48 15.36
CA GLU A 290 -8.36 -35.17 14.56
C GLU A 290 -7.93 -34.78 13.15
N ILE A 291 -8.65 -35.28 12.15
CA ILE A 291 -8.41 -34.95 10.72
C ILE A 291 -8.61 -33.44 10.52
N ALA A 292 -7.62 -32.80 9.93
CA ALA A 292 -7.63 -31.33 9.76
C ALA A 292 -8.79 -30.87 8.87
N GLU A 293 -9.05 -31.60 7.78
CA GLU A 293 -10.11 -31.28 6.84
C GLU A 293 -10.80 -32.56 6.34
N LEU A 294 -12.11 -32.64 6.54
CA LEU A 294 -12.90 -33.81 6.12
C LEU A 294 -12.90 -34.03 4.59
N LYS A 295 -12.57 -33.02 3.81
CA LYS A 295 -12.41 -33.16 2.35
C LYS A 295 -11.32 -34.13 1.93
N ASP A 296 -10.28 -34.33 2.78
CA ASP A 296 -9.22 -35.30 2.52
C ASP A 296 -9.74 -36.72 2.46
N LEU A 297 -10.87 -37.00 3.13
CA LEU A 297 -11.52 -38.28 3.13
C LEU A 297 -12.21 -38.65 1.80
N VAL A 298 -12.44 -37.70 0.88
CA VAL A 298 -13.08 -37.97 -0.41
C VAL A 298 -12.27 -39.00 -1.22
N ASN A 299 -10.95 -38.81 -1.30
CA ASN A 299 -10.05 -39.73 -2.00
C ASN A 299 -9.89 -41.06 -1.25
N VAL A 300 -9.88 -41.03 0.10
CA VAL A 300 -9.87 -42.22 0.95
C VAL A 300 -11.13 -43.03 0.74
N GLN A 301 -12.31 -42.42 0.61
CA GLN A 301 -13.56 -43.08 0.34
C GLN A 301 -13.56 -43.77 -1.05
N ALA A 302 -13.01 -43.11 -2.07
CA ALA A 302 -12.85 -43.74 -3.38
C ALA A 302 -11.96 -44.97 -3.32
N LEU A 303 -10.84 -44.89 -2.57
CA LEU A 303 -9.92 -46.00 -2.38
C LEU A 303 -10.54 -47.14 -1.57
N ALA A 304 -11.30 -46.83 -0.50
CA ALA A 304 -12.06 -47.76 0.30
C ALA A 304 -13.08 -48.54 -0.55
N LYS A 305 -13.85 -47.84 -1.36
CA LYS A 305 -14.81 -48.46 -2.29
C LYS A 305 -14.14 -49.43 -3.26
N TYR A 306 -13.02 -49.00 -3.86
CA TYR A 306 -12.27 -49.85 -4.77
C TYR A 306 -11.72 -51.10 -4.04
N ALA A 307 -11.17 -50.94 -2.83
CA ALA A 307 -10.64 -52.06 -2.02
C ALA A 307 -11.74 -53.06 -1.65
N ILE A 308 -12.95 -52.59 -1.33
CA ILE A 308 -14.12 -53.45 -1.05
C ILE A 308 -14.51 -54.24 -2.31
N GLU A 309 -14.66 -53.55 -3.45
CA GLU A 309 -15.09 -54.15 -4.72
C GLU A 309 -14.09 -55.19 -5.25
N ASN A 310 -12.79 -55.03 -4.99
CA ASN A 310 -11.72 -55.88 -5.48
C ASN A 310 -11.12 -56.80 -4.39
N ASN A 311 -11.68 -56.76 -3.18
CA ASN A 311 -11.25 -57.56 -2.04
C ASN A 311 -9.77 -57.35 -1.65
N ASN A 312 -9.22 -56.13 -1.87
CA ASN A 312 -7.83 -55.76 -1.56
C ASN A 312 -7.62 -55.48 -0.08
N ASN A 313 -6.36 -55.59 0.39
CA ASN A 313 -5.94 -55.12 1.69
C ASN A 313 -5.52 -53.64 1.62
N LEU A 314 -5.65 -52.90 2.74
CA LEU A 314 -5.24 -51.56 2.88
C LEU A 314 -4.15 -51.43 3.96
N LEU A 315 -3.13 -50.64 3.66
CA LEU A 315 -2.12 -50.25 4.64
C LEU A 315 -2.33 -48.77 4.98
N VAL A 316 -2.48 -48.49 6.27
CA VAL A 316 -2.57 -47.11 6.81
C VAL A 316 -1.26 -46.82 7.55
N THR A 317 -0.49 -45.84 7.05
CA THR A 317 0.76 -45.43 7.66
C THR A 317 0.65 -44.05 8.24
N GLY A 318 0.87 -43.89 9.53
CA GLY A 318 0.85 -42.59 10.21
C GLY A 318 2.22 -41.95 10.32
N TYR A 319 2.26 -40.61 10.28
CA TYR A 319 3.48 -39.82 10.35
C TYR A 319 3.28 -38.60 11.27
N ALA A 320 4.35 -38.15 11.91
CA ALA A 320 4.46 -36.86 12.57
C ALA A 320 5.62 -36.08 11.96
N ASP A 321 5.65 -34.73 12.13
CA ASP A 321 6.81 -33.95 11.72
C ASP A 321 7.96 -34.13 12.74
N SER A 322 9.19 -34.20 12.26
CA SER A 322 10.37 -34.40 13.11
C SER A 322 10.86 -33.09 13.77
N ALA A 323 10.36 -31.91 13.31
CA ALA A 323 10.78 -30.62 13.83
C ALA A 323 10.12 -30.24 15.16
N THR A 324 9.02 -30.96 15.53
CA THR A 324 8.28 -30.66 16.75
C THR A 324 8.08 -31.98 17.55
N GLY A 325 8.11 -31.85 18.90
CA GLY A 325 7.94 -32.99 19.80
C GLY A 325 9.19 -33.86 19.94
N SER A 326 9.16 -34.76 20.94
CA SER A 326 10.21 -35.76 21.12
C SER A 326 9.95 -37.02 20.26
N ALA A 327 10.99 -37.81 19.98
CA ALA A 327 10.83 -39.02 19.18
C ALA A 327 9.79 -40.02 19.79
N PRO A 328 9.74 -40.27 21.11
CA PRO A 328 8.69 -41.10 21.71
C PRO A 328 7.29 -40.49 21.54
N HIS A 329 7.16 -39.15 21.68
CA HIS A 329 5.87 -38.48 21.50
C HIS A 329 5.40 -38.60 20.04
N ASN A 330 6.28 -38.38 19.08
CA ASN A 330 5.98 -38.46 17.66
C ASN A 330 5.63 -39.90 17.23
N GLN A 331 6.24 -40.90 17.86
CA GLN A 331 5.88 -42.30 17.62
C GLN A 331 4.42 -42.55 18.02
N VAL A 332 4.04 -42.16 19.25
CA VAL A 332 2.66 -42.33 19.75
C VAL A 332 1.66 -41.51 18.93
N LEU A 333 2.05 -40.28 18.52
CA LEU A 333 1.19 -39.42 17.72
C LEU A 333 0.93 -40.02 16.33
N SER A 334 1.96 -40.59 15.70
CA SER A 334 1.82 -41.24 14.39
C SER A 334 0.95 -42.51 14.47
N GLU A 335 1.06 -43.30 15.54
CA GLU A 335 0.20 -44.47 15.80
C GLU A 335 -1.28 -44.05 15.91
N LYS A 336 -1.56 -43.00 16.69
CA LYS A 336 -2.92 -42.48 16.88
C LYS A 336 -3.50 -41.94 15.58
N ARG A 337 -2.69 -41.31 14.72
CA ARG A 337 -3.11 -40.81 13.40
C ARG A 337 -3.44 -41.95 12.45
N ALA A 338 -2.59 -42.99 12.40
CA ALA A 338 -2.88 -44.21 11.63
C ALA A 338 -4.20 -44.84 12.08
N LYS A 339 -4.36 -45.02 13.41
CA LYS A 339 -5.60 -45.57 13.97
C LYS A 339 -6.82 -44.70 13.62
N ARG A 340 -6.72 -43.37 13.70
CA ARG A 340 -7.82 -42.47 13.38
C ARG A 340 -8.32 -42.63 11.93
N VAL A 341 -7.42 -42.80 10.97
CA VAL A 341 -7.78 -43.03 9.56
C VAL A 341 -8.29 -44.46 9.35
N ALA A 342 -7.74 -45.44 10.04
CA ALA A 342 -8.26 -46.82 10.01
C ALA A 342 -9.71 -46.88 10.53
N ASP A 343 -10.01 -46.16 11.62
CA ASP A 343 -11.37 -46.10 12.17
C ASP A 343 -12.36 -45.45 11.14
N GLU A 344 -11.92 -44.48 10.35
CA GLU A 344 -12.75 -43.92 9.26
C GLU A 344 -12.95 -44.93 8.11
N LEU A 345 -11.92 -45.71 7.74
CA LEU A 345 -12.06 -46.77 6.73
C LEU A 345 -13.07 -47.85 7.15
N VAL A 346 -13.09 -48.22 8.42
CA VAL A 346 -14.09 -49.16 8.99
C VAL A 346 -15.51 -48.55 8.87
N LYS A 347 -15.69 -47.27 9.18
CA LYS A 347 -16.96 -46.56 8.99
C LYS A 347 -17.40 -46.53 7.52
N MET A 348 -16.45 -46.51 6.57
CA MET A 348 -16.72 -46.59 5.13
C MET A 348 -17.02 -48.00 4.65
N GLY A 349 -17.01 -49.01 5.55
CA GLY A 349 -17.41 -50.38 5.24
C GLY A 349 -16.25 -51.34 4.95
N VAL A 350 -14.98 -50.91 5.12
CA VAL A 350 -13.82 -51.82 4.99
C VAL A 350 -13.76 -52.74 6.21
N SER A 351 -13.60 -54.02 5.98
CA SER A 351 -13.43 -55.00 7.08
C SER A 351 -12.13 -54.72 7.86
N GLU A 352 -12.19 -54.68 9.19
CA GLU A 352 -11.06 -54.44 10.06
C GLU A 352 -9.86 -55.40 9.77
N GLY A 353 -10.14 -56.64 9.46
CA GLY A 353 -9.11 -57.63 9.08
C GLY A 353 -8.40 -57.36 7.76
N LYS A 354 -8.89 -56.39 6.97
CA LYS A 354 -8.28 -55.95 5.72
C LYS A 354 -7.44 -54.67 5.88
N ILE A 355 -7.35 -54.10 7.08
CA ILE A 355 -6.63 -52.88 7.37
C ILE A 355 -5.41 -53.17 8.22
N SER A 356 -4.24 -52.94 7.67
CA SER A 356 -2.97 -52.99 8.40
C SER A 356 -2.57 -51.56 8.78
N GLN A 357 -1.97 -51.42 9.99
CA GLN A 357 -1.54 -50.11 10.48
C GLN A 357 -0.03 -50.11 10.74
N GLU A 358 0.61 -49.00 10.34
CA GLU A 358 2.03 -48.75 10.57
C GLU A 358 2.24 -47.32 11.08
N ALA A 359 3.28 -47.09 11.89
CA ALA A 359 3.64 -45.79 12.40
C ALA A 359 5.12 -45.49 12.16
N LYS A 360 5.43 -44.39 11.52
CA LYS A 360 6.80 -43.96 11.16
C LYS A 360 7.39 -42.93 12.12
N GLY A 361 6.62 -42.50 13.15
CA GLY A 361 7.09 -41.48 14.08
C GLY A 361 7.29 -40.11 13.42
N GLY A 362 8.29 -39.40 13.90
CA GLY A 362 8.69 -38.08 13.34
C GLY A 362 9.54 -38.23 12.09
N VAL A 363 9.10 -37.66 10.98
CA VAL A 363 9.79 -37.72 9.68
C VAL A 363 9.96 -36.31 9.06
N ASP A 364 10.93 -36.23 8.15
CA ASP A 364 11.18 -35.03 7.31
C ASP A 364 11.32 -35.45 5.83
N ILE A 365 10.20 -35.91 5.28
CA ILE A 365 10.15 -36.43 3.90
C ILE A 365 9.59 -35.40 2.93
N LEU A 366 8.72 -34.51 3.40
CA LEU A 366 8.04 -33.52 2.60
C LEU A 366 8.34 -32.08 3.07
N SER A 367 8.41 -31.17 2.12
CA SER A 367 8.50 -29.74 2.36
C SER A 367 7.23 -29.04 1.88
N PRO A 368 6.67 -28.10 2.65
CA PRO A 368 7.08 -27.68 4.01
C PRO A 368 6.91 -28.79 5.04
N ILE A 369 7.66 -28.71 6.15
CA ILE A 369 7.72 -29.73 7.20
C ILE A 369 6.34 -30.14 7.74
N SER A 370 5.37 -29.20 7.74
CA SER A 370 3.98 -29.44 8.16
C SER A 370 3.26 -30.51 7.34
N TYR A 371 3.71 -30.80 6.10
CA TYR A 371 3.13 -31.87 5.26
C TYR A 371 3.45 -33.28 5.77
N ASN A 372 4.40 -33.39 6.70
CA ASN A 372 4.70 -34.65 7.37
C ASN A 372 3.68 -34.98 8.50
N ARG A 373 2.77 -34.08 8.85
CA ARG A 373 1.66 -34.33 9.79
C ARG A 373 0.48 -34.97 9.06
N ARG A 374 0.65 -36.27 8.69
CA ARG A 374 -0.32 -36.97 7.85
C ARG A 374 -0.45 -38.45 8.22
N ALA A 375 -1.47 -39.06 7.67
CA ALA A 375 -1.50 -40.51 7.49
C ALA A 375 -1.76 -40.81 6.01
N THR A 376 -1.17 -41.90 5.51
CA THR A 376 -1.38 -42.35 4.13
C THR A 376 -2.15 -43.63 4.12
N VAL A 377 -3.02 -43.82 3.12
CA VAL A 377 -3.74 -45.05 2.83
C VAL A 377 -3.31 -45.53 1.46
N GLN A 378 -2.91 -46.79 1.38
CA GLN A 378 -2.57 -47.43 0.09
C GLN A 378 -3.10 -48.85 0.03
N ILE A 379 -3.33 -49.35 -1.19
CA ILE A 379 -3.66 -50.75 -1.42
C ILE A 379 -2.37 -51.55 -1.33
N VAL A 380 -2.42 -52.68 -0.65
CA VAL A 380 -1.37 -53.67 -0.59
C VAL A 380 -1.94 -55.05 -0.99
N ASP A 381 -1.12 -55.82 -1.69
CA ASP A 381 -1.51 -57.15 -2.17
C ASP A 381 -1.59 -58.15 -1.03
#